data_ad5c3e9f1b22d917de6174128b5d88ec
#
_entry.id   ad5c3e9f1b22d917de6174128b5d88ec
#
_cell.length_a   1.000
_cell.length_b   1.000
_cell.length_c   1.000
_cell.angle_alpha   90.00
_cell.angle_beta   90.00
_cell.angle_gamma   90.00
#
_symmetry.space_group_name_H-M   'P 1'
#
loop_
_entity.id
_entity.type
_entity.pdbx_description
1 polymer ?
#
loop_
_entity_poly.entity_id
_entity_poly.type
_entity_poly.pdbx_seq_one_letter_code
_entity_poly.pdbx_strand_id
1 'polypeptide(L)'
;MDKKMKILLITTGGTIAAVPTPEGLAPDAHGGALPAMLGMLGDRYEIRHIPLFSIDSANMQPEEWREIARCVYENAEGHDGVVITHGTDTMAYTASALTFMLPGLNLP
;
A
#
# COMPACT_ATOMS: atom_id res chain seq x y z
N MET A 1 0.94 -1.62 29.91
CA MET A 1 0.20 -1.00 28.80
C MET A 1 0.76 -1.49 27.48
N ASP A 2 -0.08 -2.07 26.68
CA ASP A 2 0.36 -2.58 25.39
C ASP A 2 0.55 -1.42 24.42
N LYS A 3 1.74 -1.40 23.83
CA LYS A 3 2.06 -0.41 22.81
C LYS A 3 1.39 -0.80 21.50
N LYS A 4 0.71 0.14 20.84
CA LYS A 4 0.15 -0.10 19.53
C LYS A 4 1.25 -0.30 18.50
N MET A 5 1.05 -1.25 17.60
CA MET A 5 1.93 -1.40 16.46
C MET A 5 1.59 -0.32 15.42
N LYS A 6 2.61 0.36 14.96
CA LYS A 6 2.46 1.43 13.96
C LYS A 6 2.74 0.86 12.59
N ILE A 7 1.72 0.87 11.75
CA ILE A 7 1.79 0.33 10.39
C ILE A 7 1.61 1.47 9.40
N LEU A 8 2.53 1.54 8.45
CA LEU A 8 2.39 2.42 7.29
C LEU A 8 1.70 1.62 6.19
N LEU A 9 0.52 2.06 5.78
CA LEU A 9 -0.23 1.43 4.71
C LEU A 9 -0.21 2.33 3.48
N ILE A 10 0.37 1.81 2.40
CA ILE A 10 0.42 2.51 1.12
C ILE A 10 -0.47 1.78 0.14
N THR A 11 -1.47 2.46 -0.41
CA THR A 11 -2.36 1.84 -1.39
C THR A 11 -2.04 2.35 -2.79
N THR A 12 -2.03 1.43 -3.75
CA THR A 12 -1.67 1.75 -5.14
C THR A 12 -2.80 1.43 -6.13
N GLY A 13 -3.91 0.87 -5.64
CA GLY A 13 -5.02 0.42 -6.47
C GLY A 13 -5.17 -1.09 -6.42
N GLY A 14 -5.71 -1.69 -7.48
CA GLY A 14 -5.99 -3.11 -7.55
C GLY A 14 -7.40 -3.44 -7.07
N THR A 15 -7.75 -4.73 -7.13
CA THR A 15 -9.12 -5.20 -6.85
C THR A 15 -9.57 -4.90 -5.43
N ILE A 16 -8.67 -5.05 -4.45
CA ILE A 16 -8.99 -4.82 -3.04
C ILE A 16 -9.35 -3.36 -2.76
N ALA A 17 -8.82 -2.44 -3.57
CA ALA A 17 -9.07 -1.00 -3.44
C ALA A 17 -10.07 -0.49 -4.46
N ALA A 18 -10.69 -1.37 -5.26
CA ALA A 18 -11.61 -0.99 -6.31
C ALA A 18 -13.03 -0.75 -5.76
N VAL A 19 -13.80 0.04 -6.49
CA VAL A 19 -15.22 0.27 -6.18
C VAL A 19 -16.09 -0.24 -7.33
N PRO A 20 -17.31 -0.73 -7.04
CA PRO A 20 -18.25 -1.12 -8.10
C PRO A 20 -18.67 0.07 -8.97
N THR A 21 -18.70 -0.15 -10.26
CA THR A 21 -19.24 0.81 -11.23
C THR A 21 -20.16 0.07 -12.19
N PRO A 22 -20.97 0.78 -13.00
CA PRO A 22 -21.80 0.12 -14.01
C PRO A 22 -21.00 -0.72 -15.01
N GLU A 23 -19.73 -0.40 -15.23
CA GLU A 23 -18.84 -1.10 -16.16
C GLU A 23 -18.02 -2.19 -15.47
N GLY A 24 -18.21 -2.42 -14.17
CA GLY A 24 -17.46 -3.38 -13.36
C GLY A 24 -16.69 -2.71 -12.24
N LEU A 25 -15.62 -3.35 -11.77
CA LEU A 25 -14.78 -2.77 -10.72
C LEU A 25 -13.85 -1.71 -11.31
N ALA A 26 -13.76 -0.57 -10.64
CA ALA A 26 -12.86 0.51 -11.02
C ALA A 26 -11.98 0.91 -9.85
N PRO A 27 -10.73 1.35 -10.10
CA PRO A 27 -9.87 1.84 -9.04
C PRO A 27 -10.48 3.04 -8.30
N ASP A 28 -10.21 3.13 -7.01
CA ASP A 28 -10.61 4.25 -6.18
C ASP A 28 -9.36 4.84 -5.51
N ALA A 29 -9.16 6.14 -5.71
CA ALA A 29 -8.01 6.87 -5.16
C ALA A 29 -7.93 6.82 -3.63
N HIS A 30 -9.08 6.58 -2.96
CA HIS A 30 -9.14 6.50 -1.50
C HIS A 30 -9.09 5.07 -0.97
N GLY A 31 -8.85 4.07 -1.83
CA GLY A 31 -8.70 2.68 -1.42
C GLY A 31 -10.01 1.92 -1.26
N GLY A 32 -11.12 2.41 -1.82
CA GLY A 32 -12.41 1.73 -1.77
C GLY A 32 -12.92 1.54 -0.34
N ALA A 33 -13.31 0.31 -0.01
CA ALA A 33 -13.78 -0.05 1.33
C ALA A 33 -12.65 -0.35 2.32
N LEU A 34 -11.41 -0.36 1.87
CA LEU A 34 -10.27 -0.77 2.68
C LEU A 34 -10.10 0.06 3.96
N PRO A 35 -10.17 1.40 3.93
CA PRO A 35 -10.03 2.19 5.16
C PRO A 35 -11.06 1.84 6.23
N ALA A 36 -12.31 1.59 5.84
CA ALA A 36 -13.36 1.19 6.77
C ALA A 36 -13.08 -0.19 7.36
N MET A 37 -12.61 -1.13 6.54
CA MET A 37 -12.25 -2.47 7.00
C MET A 37 -11.08 -2.43 8.00
N LEU A 38 -10.11 -1.56 7.78
CA LEU A 38 -8.98 -1.40 8.68
C LEU A 38 -9.39 -0.87 10.04
N GLY A 39 -10.43 -0.05 10.10
CA GLY A 39 -10.99 0.43 11.36
C GLY A 39 -11.47 -0.71 12.26
N MET A 40 -11.80 -1.87 11.70
CA MET A 40 -12.23 -3.04 12.45
C MET A 40 -11.08 -3.72 13.21
N LEU A 41 -9.83 -3.41 12.90
CA LEU A 41 -8.67 -3.93 13.62
C LEU A 41 -8.53 -3.35 15.02
N GLY A 42 -9.28 -2.30 15.32
CA GLY A 42 -9.42 -1.76 16.66
C GLY A 42 -8.17 -1.10 17.19
N ASP A 43 -7.94 -1.32 18.50
CA ASP A 43 -6.93 -0.57 19.23
C ASP A 43 -5.52 -1.17 19.18
N ARG A 44 -5.34 -2.29 18.47
CA ARG A 44 -4.05 -2.97 18.41
C ARG A 44 -3.06 -2.28 17.48
N TYR A 45 -3.58 -1.57 16.47
CA TYR A 45 -2.78 -1.01 15.40
C TYR A 45 -3.07 0.46 15.24
N GLU A 46 -2.01 1.23 15.04
CA GLU A 46 -2.10 2.60 14.59
C GLU A 46 -1.69 2.61 13.13
N ILE A 47 -2.63 2.87 12.24
CA ILE A 47 -2.42 2.73 10.80
C ILE A 47 -2.40 4.13 10.18
N ARG A 48 -1.26 4.45 9.55
CA ARG A 48 -1.14 5.64 8.72
C ARG A 48 -1.36 5.21 7.27
N HIS A 49 -2.41 5.72 6.66
CA HIS A 49 -2.76 5.37 5.28
C HIS A 49 -2.32 6.47 4.32
N ILE A 50 -1.56 6.09 3.30
CA ILE A 50 -1.16 6.97 2.21
C ILE A 50 -1.74 6.38 0.92
N PRO A 51 -2.80 6.99 0.35
CA PRO A 51 -3.30 6.59 -0.97
C PRO A 51 -2.40 7.20 -2.05
N LEU A 52 -1.36 6.45 -2.44
CA LEU A 52 -0.32 6.95 -3.32
C LEU A 52 -0.81 7.09 -4.76
N PHE A 53 -1.38 6.02 -5.31
CA PHE A 53 -2.08 6.08 -6.58
C PHE A 53 -3.23 5.08 -6.62
N SER A 54 -4.01 5.16 -7.68
CA SER A 54 -5.13 4.27 -7.94
C SER A 54 -5.03 3.80 -9.38
N ILE A 55 -4.14 2.85 -9.64
CA ILE A 55 -3.88 2.34 -10.99
C ILE A 55 -4.08 0.83 -11.05
N ASP A 56 -4.40 0.34 -12.24
CA ASP A 56 -4.37 -1.08 -12.54
C ASP A 56 -2.91 -1.53 -12.58
N SER A 57 -2.60 -2.67 -11.95
CA SER A 57 -1.23 -3.17 -11.91
C SER A 57 -0.66 -3.45 -13.31
N ALA A 58 -1.50 -3.70 -14.31
CA ALA A 58 -1.06 -3.84 -15.70
C ALA A 58 -0.41 -2.56 -16.23
N ASN A 59 -0.70 -1.42 -15.63
CA ASN A 59 -0.14 -0.12 -16.00
C ASN A 59 1.03 0.30 -15.12
N MET A 60 1.51 -0.59 -14.24
CA MET A 60 2.64 -0.31 -13.37
C MET A 60 3.92 -0.23 -14.19
N GLN A 61 4.64 0.87 -14.07
CA GLN A 61 5.89 1.15 -14.78
C GLN A 61 7.02 1.39 -13.76
N PRO A 62 8.29 1.38 -14.19
CA PRO A 62 9.39 1.66 -13.27
C PRO A 62 9.27 3.00 -12.53
N GLU A 63 8.61 3.97 -13.12
CA GLU A 63 8.36 5.27 -12.49
C GLU A 63 7.50 5.12 -11.24
N GLU A 64 6.49 4.26 -11.28
CA GLU A 64 5.62 3.98 -10.13
C GLU A 64 6.38 3.21 -9.05
N TRP A 65 7.25 2.28 -9.42
CA TRP A 65 8.12 1.61 -8.45
C TRP A 65 8.96 2.63 -7.69
N ARG A 66 9.48 3.61 -8.40
CA ARG A 66 10.30 4.67 -7.82
C ARG A 66 9.49 5.50 -6.83
N GLU A 67 8.24 5.82 -7.19
CA GLU A 67 7.33 6.56 -6.30
C GLU A 67 6.99 5.76 -5.04
N ILE A 68 6.74 4.46 -5.18
CA ILE A 68 6.49 3.58 -4.02
C ILE A 68 7.73 3.55 -3.12
N ALA A 69 8.90 3.32 -3.70
CA ALA A 69 10.14 3.27 -2.94
C ALA A 69 10.41 4.58 -2.21
N ARG A 70 10.18 5.72 -2.86
CA ARG A 70 10.32 7.03 -2.25
C ARG A 70 9.35 7.20 -1.09
N CYS A 71 8.11 6.82 -1.28
CA CYS A 71 7.09 6.91 -0.24
C CYS A 71 7.48 6.10 1.00
N VAL A 72 7.95 4.87 0.79
CA VAL A 72 8.47 4.03 1.89
C VAL A 72 9.66 4.70 2.57
N TYR A 73 10.64 5.11 1.79
CA TYR A 73 11.88 5.70 2.32
C TYR A 73 11.59 6.94 3.18
N GLU A 74 10.68 7.80 2.71
CA GLU A 74 10.39 9.06 3.41
C GLU A 74 9.47 8.89 4.63
N ASN A 75 8.72 7.79 4.70
CA ASN A 75 7.66 7.65 5.72
C ASN A 75 7.82 6.45 6.64
N ALA A 76 8.75 5.53 6.37
CA ALA A 76 8.88 4.31 7.16
C ALA A 76 9.38 4.55 8.58
N GLU A 77 10.15 5.61 8.81
CA GLU A 77 10.71 5.90 10.12
C GLU A 77 9.59 6.06 11.16
N GLY A 78 9.76 5.42 12.30
CA GLY A 78 8.78 5.45 13.37
C GLY A 78 7.66 4.43 13.24
N HIS A 79 7.68 3.61 12.18
CA HIS A 79 6.70 2.54 11.98
C HIS A 79 7.32 1.19 12.27
N ASP A 80 6.47 0.22 12.64
CA ASP A 80 6.90 -1.16 12.93
C ASP A 80 6.83 -2.05 11.69
N GLY A 81 6.12 -1.62 10.66
CA GLY A 81 6.04 -2.33 9.40
C GLY A 81 5.38 -1.49 8.33
N VAL A 82 5.53 -1.94 7.10
CA VAL A 82 4.95 -1.30 5.91
C VAL A 82 4.13 -2.32 5.14
N VAL A 83 2.90 -1.98 4.81
CA VAL A 83 2.03 -2.79 3.97
C VAL A 83 1.70 -2.00 2.72
N ILE A 84 1.89 -2.62 1.56
CA ILE A 84 1.58 -2.01 0.27
C ILE A 84 0.53 -2.86 -0.40
N THR A 85 -0.63 -2.28 -0.69
CA THR A 85 -1.64 -2.98 -1.48
C THR A 85 -1.36 -2.77 -2.96
N HIS A 86 -1.65 -3.79 -3.75
CA HIS A 86 -1.24 -3.81 -5.15
C HIS A 86 -2.14 -4.77 -5.94
N GLY A 87 -2.36 -4.45 -7.19
CA GLY A 87 -3.02 -5.38 -8.08
C GLY A 87 -2.16 -6.62 -8.33
N THR A 88 -2.79 -7.75 -8.59
CA THR A 88 -2.09 -9.05 -8.61
C THR A 88 -1.30 -9.32 -9.88
N ASP A 89 -1.62 -8.64 -11.01
CA ASP A 89 -1.01 -8.94 -12.29
C ASP A 89 0.52 -8.77 -12.29
N THR A 90 1.02 -7.75 -11.59
CA THR A 90 2.45 -7.44 -11.57
C THR A 90 3.02 -7.33 -10.16
N MET A 91 2.30 -7.82 -9.15
CA MET A 91 2.72 -7.71 -7.76
C MET A 91 4.12 -8.29 -7.51
N ALA A 92 4.43 -9.43 -8.10
CA ALA A 92 5.72 -10.09 -7.93
C ALA A 92 6.87 -9.24 -8.48
N TYR A 93 6.64 -8.56 -9.59
CA TYR A 93 7.66 -7.68 -10.17
C TYR A 93 7.91 -6.47 -9.30
N THR A 94 6.84 -5.85 -8.79
CA THR A 94 6.96 -4.71 -7.88
C THR A 94 7.68 -5.10 -6.59
N ALA A 95 7.31 -6.25 -6.01
CA ALA A 95 7.94 -6.73 -4.78
C ALA A 95 9.45 -6.95 -4.99
N SER A 96 9.83 -7.55 -6.12
CA SER A 96 11.23 -7.76 -6.44
C SER A 96 11.98 -6.44 -6.64
N ALA A 97 11.38 -5.51 -7.37
CA ALA A 97 11.98 -4.19 -7.60
C ALA A 97 12.22 -3.46 -6.29
N LEU A 98 11.24 -3.45 -5.40
CA LEU A 98 11.36 -2.75 -4.11
C LEU A 98 12.44 -3.38 -3.22
N THR A 99 12.63 -4.69 -3.30
CA THR A 99 13.70 -5.37 -2.57
C THR A 99 15.07 -4.80 -2.93
N PHE A 100 15.30 -4.50 -4.20
CA PHE A 100 16.56 -3.92 -4.67
C PHE A 100 16.64 -2.42 -4.46
N MET A 101 15.50 -1.71 -4.50
CA MET A 101 15.46 -0.26 -4.38
C MET A 101 15.54 0.23 -2.94
N LEU A 102 15.27 -0.63 -1.96
CA LEU A 102 15.23 -0.29 -0.54
C LEU A 102 16.22 -1.15 0.26
N PRO A 103 17.52 -1.15 -0.10
CA PRO A 103 18.50 -1.91 0.66
C PRO A 103 18.64 -1.31 2.06
N GLY A 104 18.80 -2.17 3.06
CA GLY A 104 19.01 -1.73 4.43
C GLY A 104 17.76 -1.32 5.18
N LEU A 105 16.58 -1.46 4.56
CA LEU A 105 15.34 -1.23 5.28
C LEU A 105 15.11 -2.39 6.26
N ASN A 106 15.06 -2.06 7.56
CA ASN A 106 14.94 -3.04 8.64
C ASN A 106 13.50 -3.25 9.11
N LEU A 107 12.53 -3.11 8.21
CA LEU A 107 11.11 -3.32 8.52
C LEU A 107 10.52 -4.36 7.59
N PRO A 108 9.62 -5.22 8.11
CA PRO A 108 8.81 -6.06 7.24
C PRO A 108 7.84 -5.22 6.43
#